data_1446f6fc02131f222ff2332ef8935230
#
_entry.id   1446f6fc02131f222ff2332ef8935230
#
_cell.length_a   1.000
_cell.length_b   1.000
_cell.length_c   1.000
_cell.angle_alpha   90.00
_cell.angle_beta   90.00
_cell.angle_gamma   90.00
#
_symmetry.space_group_name_H-M   'P 1'
#
loop_
_entity.id
_entity.type
_entity.pdbx_description
1 polymer ?
#
loop_
_entity_poly.entity_id
_entity_poly.type
_entity_poly.pdbx_seq_one_letter_code
_entity_poly.pdbx_strand_id
1 'polypeptide(L)'
;MPIDPNLVGKELAPLEYSYTNKDIILYALGIGAGTNQDELKFVYENELEVLPTFGVVPPFGALMGIVGMEGMDFNLAMLLHGEQYLELYKPIPTEGNLTSYPKISAIYDKVKGALVEIDVITKDSKGEPVFMNRFSTFIRGEGGFGGERGPEPGFEAPGRNPDKVAEMQTLSQQALLYRLSGDYNPLHADPGFAAMGGFEKPILHGLCTFGFAGRAVLQEYCGNDPEKFKAVKVRFSRHVYPGETIVTEMWQEKPDMVILRCKTAERGEYCLTNAAVWLNL
;
A
#
# COMPACT_ATOMS: atom_id res chain seq x y z
N MET A 1 -16.27 -4.22 25.30
CA MET A 1 -15.49 -4.86 24.22
C MET A 1 -14.51 -3.83 23.73
N PRO A 2 -13.23 -4.14 23.54
CA PRO A 2 -12.24 -3.14 23.13
C PRO A 2 -12.48 -2.60 21.70
N ILE A 3 -13.12 -3.39 20.83
CA ILE A 3 -13.56 -2.94 19.50
C ILE A 3 -15.07 -2.99 19.41
N ASP A 4 -15.70 -1.84 19.14
CA ASP A 4 -17.17 -1.72 18.95
C ASP A 4 -17.53 -1.92 17.47
N PRO A 5 -18.20 -3.02 17.09
CA PRO A 5 -18.61 -3.25 15.70
C PRO A 5 -19.67 -2.26 15.19
N ASN A 6 -20.35 -1.51 16.08
CA ASN A 6 -21.31 -0.47 15.67
C ASN A 6 -20.65 0.77 15.08
N LEU A 7 -19.32 0.86 15.10
CA LEU A 7 -18.57 1.94 14.45
C LEU A 7 -18.55 1.84 12.92
N VAL A 8 -19.04 0.74 12.34
CA VAL A 8 -19.22 0.64 10.88
C VAL A 8 -20.10 1.76 10.38
N GLY A 9 -19.62 2.47 9.36
CA GLY A 9 -20.29 3.66 8.81
C GLY A 9 -19.82 4.98 9.41
N LYS A 10 -19.01 4.97 10.48
CA LYS A 10 -18.51 6.21 11.10
C LYS A 10 -17.48 6.89 10.18
N GLU A 11 -17.72 8.14 9.88
CA GLU A 11 -16.79 9.01 9.18
C GLU A 11 -15.73 9.54 10.14
N LEU A 12 -14.49 9.61 9.66
CA LEU A 12 -13.36 10.17 10.38
C LEU A 12 -13.09 11.60 9.89
N ALA A 13 -12.22 12.32 10.60
CA ALA A 13 -11.85 13.67 10.18
C ALA A 13 -11.19 13.65 8.79
N PRO A 14 -11.57 14.56 7.89
CA PRO A 14 -10.91 14.69 6.60
C PRO A 14 -9.43 15.01 6.76
N LEU A 15 -8.62 14.54 5.80
CA LEU A 15 -7.18 14.76 5.75
C LEU A 15 -6.85 15.61 4.53
N GLU A 16 -6.26 16.75 4.76
CA GLU A 16 -5.75 17.63 3.70
C GLU A 16 -4.30 17.28 3.39
N TYR A 17 -3.95 17.25 2.11
CA TYR A 17 -2.61 16.96 1.65
C TYR A 17 -2.25 17.85 0.47
N SER A 18 -1.26 18.72 0.68
CA SER A 18 -0.68 19.58 -0.37
C SER A 18 0.64 18.99 -0.83
N TYR A 19 0.87 18.89 -2.12
CA TYR A 19 2.08 18.32 -2.69
C TYR A 19 2.50 19.03 -3.98
N THR A 20 3.76 18.85 -4.32
CA THR A 20 4.44 19.44 -5.48
C THR A 20 5.13 18.35 -6.29
N ASN A 21 5.70 18.72 -7.44
CA ASN A 21 6.54 17.84 -8.27
C ASN A 21 7.64 17.17 -7.43
N LYS A 22 8.21 17.87 -6.44
CA LYS A 22 9.24 17.31 -5.56
C LYS A 22 8.75 16.10 -4.78
N ASP A 23 7.51 16.13 -4.28
CA ASP A 23 6.93 15.04 -3.49
C ASP A 23 6.67 13.82 -4.38
N ILE A 24 6.22 14.03 -5.62
CA ILE A 24 6.03 13.00 -6.64
C ILE A 24 7.35 12.32 -6.98
N ILE A 25 8.39 13.11 -7.28
CA ILE A 25 9.72 12.61 -7.59
C ILE A 25 10.31 11.86 -6.40
N LEU A 26 10.15 12.40 -5.18
CA LEU A 26 10.63 11.77 -3.95
C LEU A 26 9.98 10.40 -3.72
N TYR A 27 8.66 10.31 -3.94
CA TYR A 27 7.95 9.03 -3.87
C TYR A 27 8.47 8.04 -4.91
N ALA A 28 8.61 8.48 -6.17
CA ALA A 28 9.09 7.64 -7.26
C ALA A 28 10.50 7.06 -6.96
N LEU A 29 11.43 7.91 -6.51
CA LEU A 29 12.75 7.50 -6.03
C LEU A 29 12.63 6.59 -4.79
N GLY A 30 11.68 6.88 -3.91
CA GLY A 30 11.37 6.11 -2.70
C GLY A 30 10.96 4.67 -2.97
N ILE A 31 10.38 4.38 -4.14
CA ILE A 31 10.05 3.03 -4.62
C ILE A 31 10.98 2.55 -5.74
N GLY A 32 12.18 3.13 -5.85
CA GLY A 32 13.26 2.71 -6.72
C GLY A 32 13.08 3.02 -8.20
N ALA A 33 12.21 3.97 -8.61
CA ALA A 33 12.10 4.40 -9.98
C ALA A 33 13.32 5.22 -10.43
N GLY A 34 13.52 5.35 -11.75
CA GLY A 34 14.62 6.09 -12.36
C GLY A 34 15.88 5.27 -12.60
N THR A 35 15.80 3.95 -12.50
CA THR A 35 16.93 3.06 -12.83
C THR A 35 17.02 2.80 -14.34
N ASN A 36 15.96 3.03 -15.09
CA ASN A 36 15.86 2.88 -16.54
C ASN A 36 15.50 4.21 -17.20
N GLN A 37 15.92 4.39 -18.45
CA GLN A 37 15.60 5.60 -19.21
C GLN A 37 14.08 5.81 -19.38
N ASP A 38 13.32 4.74 -19.53
CA ASP A 38 11.86 4.77 -19.70
C ASP A 38 11.11 5.23 -18.44
N GLU A 39 11.79 5.26 -17.29
CA GLU A 39 11.25 5.74 -16.00
C GLU A 39 11.64 7.21 -15.72
N LEU A 40 12.42 7.85 -16.59
CA LEU A 40 12.87 9.23 -16.37
C LEU A 40 11.70 10.20 -16.17
N LYS A 41 10.59 9.98 -16.86
CA LYS A 41 9.34 10.74 -16.73
C LYS A 41 8.69 10.67 -15.32
N PHE A 42 9.09 9.77 -14.45
CA PHE A 42 8.61 9.68 -13.06
C PHE A 42 9.52 10.39 -12.06
N VAL A 43 10.74 10.74 -12.46
CA VAL A 43 11.79 11.26 -11.56
C VAL A 43 12.45 12.54 -12.02
N TYR A 44 11.98 13.09 -13.14
CA TYR A 44 12.47 14.33 -13.72
C TYR A 44 11.29 15.26 -14.07
N GLU A 45 11.42 16.54 -13.76
CA GLU A 45 10.33 17.53 -13.83
C GLU A 45 9.84 17.85 -15.25
N ASN A 46 10.62 17.53 -16.29
CA ASN A 46 10.19 17.72 -17.67
C ASN A 46 9.27 16.55 -18.09
N GLU A 47 8.04 16.87 -18.47
CA GLU A 47 7.01 15.90 -18.84
C GLU A 47 6.74 14.87 -17.70
N LEU A 48 6.77 15.36 -16.45
CA LEU A 48 6.59 14.53 -15.27
C LEU A 48 5.23 13.83 -15.28
N GLU A 49 5.26 12.52 -15.07
CA GLU A 49 4.08 11.69 -14.84
C GLU A 49 4.08 11.12 -13.42
N VAL A 50 2.89 10.82 -12.89
CA VAL A 50 2.73 10.33 -11.53
C VAL A 50 2.57 8.81 -11.55
N LEU A 51 3.40 8.11 -10.76
CA LEU A 51 3.20 6.67 -10.54
C LEU A 51 1.86 6.42 -9.84
N PRO A 52 1.00 5.54 -10.36
CA PRO A 52 -0.33 5.26 -9.82
C PRO A 52 -0.34 4.98 -8.32
N THR A 53 0.65 4.26 -7.83
CA THR A 53 0.79 3.86 -6.43
C THR A 53 1.09 5.02 -5.47
N PHE A 54 1.41 6.24 -5.96
CA PHE A 54 1.46 7.45 -5.14
C PHE A 54 0.12 7.73 -4.44
N GLY A 55 -0.99 7.25 -5.00
CA GLY A 55 -2.32 7.40 -4.40
C GLY A 55 -2.48 6.86 -2.98
N VAL A 56 -1.51 6.09 -2.44
CA VAL A 56 -1.53 5.65 -1.03
C VAL A 56 -0.95 6.69 -0.07
N VAL A 57 -0.20 7.68 -0.57
CA VAL A 57 0.50 8.68 0.26
C VAL A 57 -0.45 9.71 0.87
N PRO A 58 -1.30 10.41 0.11
CA PRO A 58 -2.18 11.45 0.66
C PRO A 58 -3.12 10.95 1.77
N PRO A 59 -3.75 9.76 1.66
CA PRO A 59 -4.67 9.27 2.69
C PRO A 59 -3.99 8.46 3.80
N PHE A 60 -2.67 8.32 3.82
CA PHE A 60 -1.96 7.43 4.75
C PHE A 60 -2.30 7.70 6.23
N GLY A 61 -2.50 8.97 6.60
CA GLY A 61 -2.90 9.38 7.94
C GLY A 61 -4.23 8.77 8.43
N ALA A 62 -5.07 8.25 7.52
CA ALA A 62 -6.34 7.61 7.86
C ALA A 62 -6.16 6.36 8.74
N LEU A 63 -5.03 5.64 8.59
CA LEU A 63 -4.69 4.49 9.45
C LEU A 63 -4.61 4.87 10.93
N MET A 64 -4.15 6.09 11.22
CA MET A 64 -4.05 6.59 12.60
C MET A 64 -5.36 7.19 13.11
N GLY A 65 -6.35 7.42 12.23
CA GLY A 65 -7.61 8.04 12.58
C GLY A 65 -8.49 7.22 13.53
N ILE A 66 -8.26 5.91 13.63
CA ILE A 66 -8.96 5.02 14.57
C ILE A 66 -8.26 4.90 15.93
N VAL A 67 -7.02 5.40 16.06
CA VAL A 67 -6.24 5.30 17.30
C VAL A 67 -6.76 6.31 18.33
N GLY A 68 -7.12 5.81 19.52
CA GLY A 68 -7.67 6.64 20.59
C GLY A 68 -9.13 7.09 20.38
N MET A 69 -9.81 6.51 19.37
CA MET A 69 -11.25 6.72 19.19
C MET A 69 -12.03 5.91 20.23
N GLU A 70 -13.09 6.49 20.79
CA GLU A 70 -14.01 5.78 21.67
C GLU A 70 -14.58 4.54 20.96
N GLY A 71 -14.50 3.37 21.60
CA GLY A 71 -14.87 2.08 21.03
C GLY A 71 -13.77 1.44 20.14
N MET A 72 -12.56 2.03 20.12
CA MET A 72 -11.36 1.47 19.48
C MET A 72 -10.20 1.42 20.51
N ASP A 73 -10.46 0.73 21.64
CA ASP A 73 -9.50 0.61 22.75
C ASP A 73 -8.55 -0.57 22.52
N PHE A 74 -7.46 -0.35 21.84
CA PHE A 74 -6.45 -1.36 21.56
C PHE A 74 -5.02 -0.84 21.74
N ASN A 75 -4.09 -1.76 21.97
CA ASN A 75 -2.68 -1.42 21.97
C ASN A 75 -2.18 -1.20 20.54
N LEU A 76 -1.67 0.03 20.26
CA LEU A 76 -1.16 0.39 18.93
C LEU A 76 -0.09 -0.59 18.39
N ALA A 77 0.73 -1.19 19.26
CA ALA A 77 1.72 -2.19 18.86
C ALA A 77 1.08 -3.48 18.28
N MET A 78 -0.22 -3.70 18.50
CA MET A 78 -0.97 -4.84 17.96
C MET A 78 -1.61 -4.55 16.61
N LEU A 79 -1.58 -3.29 16.14
CA LEU A 79 -2.13 -2.89 14.85
C LEU A 79 -1.14 -3.23 13.74
N LEU A 80 -1.62 -3.98 12.74
CA LEU A 80 -0.87 -4.34 11.54
C LEU A 80 -1.63 -3.85 10.30
N HIS A 81 -0.93 -3.23 9.38
CA HIS A 81 -1.45 -2.99 8.04
C HIS A 81 -1.47 -4.32 7.28
N GLY A 82 -2.65 -4.93 7.16
CA GLY A 82 -2.83 -6.27 6.60
C GLY A 82 -2.98 -6.31 5.09
N GLU A 83 -3.84 -5.45 4.53
CA GLU A 83 -4.08 -5.36 3.09
C GLU A 83 -4.22 -3.90 2.66
N GLN A 84 -3.84 -3.62 1.40
CA GLN A 84 -4.03 -2.34 0.74
C GLN A 84 -4.77 -2.55 -0.58
N TYR A 85 -5.82 -1.76 -0.81
CA TYR A 85 -6.46 -1.58 -2.10
C TYR A 85 -6.37 -0.11 -2.51
N LEU A 86 -6.10 0.12 -3.79
CA LEU A 86 -6.11 1.43 -4.42
C LEU A 86 -6.81 1.32 -5.78
N GLU A 87 -7.76 2.22 -6.05
CA GLU A 87 -8.41 2.36 -7.35
C GLU A 87 -8.31 3.80 -7.82
N LEU A 88 -7.88 3.99 -9.06
CA LEU A 88 -7.77 5.30 -9.70
C LEU A 88 -9.03 5.58 -10.53
N TYR A 89 -9.58 6.76 -10.37
CA TYR A 89 -10.71 7.23 -11.16
C TYR A 89 -10.27 8.15 -12.29
N LYS A 90 -9.12 8.81 -12.12
CA LYS A 90 -8.46 9.65 -13.13
C LYS A 90 -6.95 9.74 -12.82
N PRO A 91 -6.12 10.19 -13.76
CA PRO A 91 -4.69 10.45 -13.51
C PRO A 91 -4.50 11.39 -12.32
N ILE A 92 -3.51 11.08 -11.48
CA ILE A 92 -3.15 11.93 -10.34
C ILE A 92 -2.38 13.14 -10.88
N PRO A 93 -2.78 14.38 -10.56
CA PRO A 93 -2.02 15.57 -10.95
C PRO A 93 -0.60 15.57 -10.40
N THR A 94 0.32 16.24 -11.07
CA THR A 94 1.73 16.34 -10.64
C THR A 94 1.96 17.26 -9.45
N GLU A 95 0.99 18.12 -9.14
CA GLU A 95 0.96 18.99 -7.97
C GLU A 95 -0.47 19.35 -7.61
N GLY A 96 -0.73 19.76 -6.39
CA GLY A 96 -2.06 20.23 -5.98
C GLY A 96 -2.39 20.03 -4.52
N ASN A 97 -3.70 20.21 -4.25
CA ASN A 97 -4.28 19.97 -2.95
C ASN A 97 -5.35 18.87 -3.08
N LEU A 98 -5.24 17.88 -2.23
CA LEU A 98 -6.17 16.76 -2.15
C LEU A 98 -6.81 16.74 -0.77
N THR A 99 -8.08 16.32 -0.68
CA THR A 99 -8.76 16.07 0.57
C THR A 99 -9.27 14.64 0.59
N SER A 100 -8.85 13.89 1.58
CA SER A 100 -9.20 12.48 1.79
C SER A 100 -10.28 12.35 2.86
N TYR A 101 -11.33 11.58 2.58
CA TYR A 101 -12.51 11.39 3.44
C TYR A 101 -12.57 9.94 3.92
N PRO A 102 -11.97 9.64 5.10
CA PRO A 102 -11.95 8.28 5.63
C PRO A 102 -13.27 7.90 6.28
N LYS A 103 -13.65 6.62 6.16
CA LYS A 103 -14.83 6.03 6.77
C LYS A 103 -14.55 4.59 7.16
N ILE A 104 -14.93 4.17 8.35
CA ILE A 104 -14.90 2.76 8.75
C ILE A 104 -15.96 2.03 7.92
N SER A 105 -15.51 1.20 6.96
CA SER A 105 -16.40 0.51 6.04
C SER A 105 -16.79 -0.88 6.53
N ALA A 106 -15.93 -1.54 7.32
CA ALA A 106 -16.21 -2.85 7.92
C ALA A 106 -15.38 -3.11 9.18
N ILE A 107 -15.92 -3.95 10.05
CA ILE A 107 -15.24 -4.53 11.22
C ILE A 107 -15.58 -6.01 11.27
N TYR A 108 -14.58 -6.88 11.07
CA TYR A 108 -14.74 -8.33 11.01
C TYR A 108 -14.06 -9.02 12.19
N ASP A 109 -14.74 -10.03 12.75
CA ASP A 109 -14.19 -10.91 13.78
C ASP A 109 -13.36 -12.04 13.15
N LYS A 110 -12.04 -11.96 13.25
CA LYS A 110 -11.13 -13.01 12.79
C LYS A 110 -10.72 -13.97 13.93
N VAL A 111 -11.47 -13.99 15.05
CA VAL A 111 -11.26 -14.83 16.24
C VAL A 111 -9.99 -14.43 17.01
N LYS A 112 -8.83 -14.39 16.37
CA LYS A 112 -7.53 -14.01 16.96
C LYS A 112 -7.24 -12.51 16.90
N GLY A 113 -8.15 -11.73 16.31
CA GLY A 113 -8.03 -10.29 16.15
C GLY A 113 -9.26 -9.73 15.42
N ALA A 114 -9.36 -8.42 15.38
CA ALA A 114 -10.31 -7.68 14.57
C ALA A 114 -9.68 -7.26 13.26
N LEU A 115 -10.40 -7.38 12.15
CA LEU A 115 -10.03 -6.77 10.88
C LEU A 115 -10.90 -5.53 10.69
N VAL A 116 -10.29 -4.35 10.70
CA VAL A 116 -10.97 -3.07 10.48
C VAL A 116 -10.61 -2.56 9.09
N GLU A 117 -11.62 -2.32 8.28
CA GLU A 117 -11.47 -1.71 6.95
C GLU A 117 -11.83 -0.23 6.99
N ILE A 118 -10.96 0.60 6.44
CA ILE A 118 -11.14 2.05 6.32
C ILE A 118 -11.13 2.38 4.83
N ASP A 119 -12.28 2.77 4.29
CA ASP A 119 -12.41 3.28 2.93
C ASP A 119 -12.14 4.78 2.93
N VAL A 120 -11.32 5.24 1.99
CA VAL A 120 -10.92 6.63 1.87
C VAL A 120 -11.09 7.10 0.44
N ILE A 121 -12.06 7.97 0.19
CA ILE A 121 -12.20 8.64 -1.10
C ILE A 121 -11.40 9.93 -1.05
N THR A 122 -10.44 10.07 -1.97
CA THR A 122 -9.62 11.28 -2.10
C THR A 122 -10.10 12.10 -3.29
N LYS A 123 -10.35 13.39 -3.04
CA LYS A 123 -10.87 14.35 -4.01
C LYS A 123 -9.89 15.48 -4.25
N ASP A 124 -9.96 16.06 -5.43
CA ASP A 124 -9.23 17.27 -5.78
C ASP A 124 -9.89 18.56 -5.23
N SER A 125 -9.27 19.72 -5.49
CA SER A 125 -9.77 21.03 -5.08
C SER A 125 -11.11 21.42 -5.69
N LYS A 126 -11.58 20.71 -6.73
CA LYS A 126 -12.91 20.90 -7.33
C LYS A 126 -13.95 19.97 -6.70
N GLY A 127 -13.55 19.10 -5.77
CA GLY A 127 -14.42 18.11 -5.14
C GLY A 127 -14.66 16.86 -5.98
N GLU A 128 -13.92 16.68 -7.09
CA GLU A 128 -14.01 15.49 -7.93
C GLU A 128 -13.14 14.36 -7.38
N PRO A 129 -13.65 13.11 -7.35
CA PRO A 129 -12.85 11.97 -6.89
C PRO A 129 -11.67 11.69 -7.83
N VAL A 130 -10.50 11.50 -7.25
CA VAL A 130 -9.26 11.16 -7.95
C VAL A 130 -8.94 9.68 -7.80
N PHE A 131 -9.02 9.18 -6.58
CA PHE A 131 -8.79 7.75 -6.26
C PHE A 131 -9.49 7.36 -4.95
N MET A 132 -9.61 6.05 -4.75
CA MET A 132 -10.12 5.44 -3.52
C MET A 132 -9.08 4.48 -2.97
N ASN A 133 -8.90 4.49 -1.67
CA ASN A 133 -8.12 3.52 -0.93
C ASN A 133 -8.99 2.71 0.02
N ARG A 134 -8.66 1.42 0.23
CA ARG A 134 -9.11 0.65 1.38
C ARG A 134 -7.87 0.18 2.14
N PHE A 135 -7.79 0.63 3.37
CA PHE A 135 -6.79 0.15 4.33
C PHE A 135 -7.45 -0.94 5.19
N SER A 136 -6.93 -2.17 5.12
CA SER A 136 -7.39 -3.25 5.99
C SER A 136 -6.36 -3.45 7.09
N THR A 137 -6.74 -3.10 8.32
CA THR A 137 -5.88 -3.19 9.51
C THR A 137 -6.28 -4.38 10.34
N PHE A 138 -5.31 -5.21 10.73
CA PHE A 138 -5.53 -6.33 11.61
C PHE A 138 -5.03 -5.99 13.02
N ILE A 139 -5.94 -6.00 13.99
CA ILE A 139 -5.66 -5.69 15.39
C ILE A 139 -5.60 -7.01 16.17
N ARG A 140 -4.39 -7.43 16.50
CA ARG A 140 -4.13 -8.69 17.18
C ARG A 140 -4.74 -8.70 18.60
N GLY A 141 -5.35 -9.81 18.98
CA GLY A 141 -5.91 -9.99 20.31
C GLY A 141 -7.34 -9.44 20.49
N GLU A 142 -7.84 -8.63 19.55
CA GLU A 142 -9.12 -7.92 19.63
C GLU A 142 -10.25 -8.64 18.88
N GLY A 143 -10.19 -9.97 18.77
CA GLY A 143 -11.24 -10.80 18.17
C GLY A 143 -12.12 -11.49 19.20
N GLY A 144 -13.06 -12.35 18.74
CA GLY A 144 -13.95 -13.13 19.58
C GLY A 144 -15.19 -12.35 20.05
N PHE A 145 -15.53 -11.25 19.39
CA PHE A 145 -16.73 -10.46 19.72
C PHE A 145 -18.00 -10.96 19.01
N GLY A 146 -17.92 -12.01 18.15
CA GLY A 146 -19.08 -12.68 17.54
C GLY A 146 -19.60 -12.00 16.27
N GLY A 147 -18.80 -11.13 15.63
CA GLY A 147 -19.12 -10.48 14.36
C GLY A 147 -18.91 -11.40 13.15
N GLU A 148 -19.23 -10.86 11.97
CA GLU A 148 -18.94 -11.53 10.69
C GLU A 148 -17.44 -11.77 10.49
N ARG A 149 -17.08 -12.85 9.81
CA ARG A 149 -15.67 -13.17 9.53
C ARG A 149 -15.09 -12.38 8.36
N GLY A 150 -15.95 -11.74 7.58
CA GLY A 150 -15.57 -11.04 6.35
C GLY A 150 -15.18 -11.99 5.21
N PRO A 151 -14.85 -11.43 4.04
CA PRO A 151 -14.51 -12.18 2.85
C PRO A 151 -13.20 -12.95 2.99
N GLU A 152 -13.05 -14.00 2.18
CA GLU A 152 -11.77 -14.67 1.98
C GLU A 152 -10.82 -13.76 1.19
N PRO A 153 -9.49 -13.93 1.35
CA PRO A 153 -8.50 -13.03 0.73
C PRO A 153 -8.59 -12.92 -0.80
N GLY A 154 -8.93 -13.99 -1.50
CA GLY A 154 -8.95 -14.08 -2.97
C GLY A 154 -7.57 -13.93 -3.62
N PHE A 155 -7.52 -13.96 -4.94
CA PHE A 155 -6.31 -13.69 -5.77
C PHE A 155 -5.08 -14.52 -5.39
N GLU A 156 -5.28 -15.83 -5.14
CA GLU A 156 -4.18 -16.76 -4.93
C GLU A 156 -3.37 -16.92 -6.22
N ALA A 157 -2.03 -16.99 -6.09
CA ALA A 157 -1.17 -17.24 -7.22
C ALA A 157 -1.48 -18.60 -7.87
N PRO A 158 -1.63 -18.68 -9.20
CA PRO A 158 -1.89 -19.93 -9.90
C PRO A 158 -0.79 -20.97 -9.68
N GLY A 159 -1.15 -22.26 -9.76
CA GLY A 159 -0.21 -23.38 -9.62
C GLY A 159 0.69 -23.60 -10.85
N ARG A 160 0.70 -22.70 -11.84
CA ARG A 160 1.55 -22.71 -13.03
C ARG A 160 2.71 -21.72 -12.92
N ASN A 161 3.70 -21.84 -13.80
CA ASN A 161 4.77 -20.86 -13.87
C ASN A 161 4.20 -19.44 -14.14
N PRO A 162 4.82 -18.37 -13.61
CA PRO A 162 4.43 -17.01 -13.93
C PRO A 162 4.64 -16.70 -15.40
N ASP A 163 3.80 -15.85 -15.97
CA ASP A 163 3.91 -15.39 -17.35
C ASP A 163 5.06 -14.38 -17.48
N LYS A 164 5.28 -13.58 -16.43
CA LYS A 164 6.39 -12.62 -16.33
C LYS A 164 6.96 -12.60 -14.92
N VAL A 165 8.25 -12.26 -14.82
CA VAL A 165 8.95 -12.08 -13.55
C VAL A 165 9.80 -10.82 -13.65
N ALA A 166 9.68 -9.93 -12.68
CA ALA A 166 10.53 -8.75 -12.54
C ALA A 166 11.34 -8.83 -11.24
N GLU A 167 12.61 -8.50 -11.31
CA GLU A 167 13.52 -8.45 -10.16
C GLU A 167 14.00 -7.01 -9.97
N MET A 168 13.73 -6.44 -8.80
CA MET A 168 14.09 -5.06 -8.48
C MET A 168 14.81 -5.01 -7.14
N GLN A 169 16.10 -4.68 -7.16
CA GLN A 169 16.88 -4.54 -5.93
C GLN A 169 16.53 -3.22 -5.22
N THR A 170 16.26 -3.31 -3.92
CA THR A 170 16.09 -2.13 -3.08
C THR A 170 17.46 -1.58 -2.65
N LEU A 171 17.54 -0.28 -2.41
CA LEU A 171 18.73 0.34 -1.85
C LEU A 171 18.88 -0.03 -0.36
N SER A 172 20.10 -0.08 0.16
CA SER A 172 20.34 -0.28 1.61
C SER A 172 19.71 0.82 2.48
N GLN A 173 19.52 2.03 1.93
CA GLN A 173 18.83 3.16 2.56
C GLN A 173 17.41 3.37 2.04
N GLN A 174 16.80 2.41 1.35
CA GLN A 174 15.48 2.55 0.72
C GLN A 174 14.41 3.00 1.72
N ALA A 175 14.40 2.44 2.93
CA ALA A 175 13.45 2.82 3.96
C ALA A 175 13.62 4.27 4.42
N LEU A 176 14.88 4.77 4.49
CA LEU A 176 15.17 6.15 4.86
C LEU A 176 14.74 7.15 3.77
N LEU A 177 14.73 6.72 2.51
CA LEU A 177 14.22 7.51 1.41
C LEU A 177 12.69 7.49 1.38
N TYR A 178 12.08 6.30 1.45
CA TYR A 178 10.62 6.15 1.37
C TYR A 178 9.89 6.85 2.53
N ARG A 179 10.43 6.81 3.77
CA ARG A 179 9.79 7.47 4.93
C ARG A 179 9.53 8.96 4.73
N LEU A 180 10.28 9.63 3.86
CA LEU A 180 10.10 11.04 3.54
C LEU A 180 8.80 11.32 2.76
N SER A 181 8.13 10.29 2.26
CA SER A 181 6.78 10.37 1.69
C SER A 181 5.66 10.38 2.77
N GLY A 182 6.00 10.41 4.07
CA GLY A 182 5.05 10.66 5.16
C GLY A 182 4.95 9.58 6.23
N ASP A 183 5.48 8.37 6.03
CA ASP A 183 5.49 7.32 7.05
C ASP A 183 6.79 7.37 7.88
N TYR A 184 6.75 8.14 8.96
CA TYR A 184 7.90 8.34 9.87
C TYR A 184 7.98 7.30 10.99
N ASN A 185 7.27 6.17 10.91
CA ASN A 185 7.33 5.11 11.93
C ASN A 185 8.79 4.69 12.18
N PRO A 186 9.29 4.77 13.44
CA PRO A 186 10.67 4.43 13.77
C PRO A 186 11.05 2.97 13.50
N LEU A 187 10.08 2.08 13.34
CA LEU A 187 10.29 0.68 12.91
C LEU A 187 11.13 0.56 11.62
N HIS A 188 11.08 1.57 10.76
CA HIS A 188 11.73 1.60 9.46
C HIS A 188 13.09 2.34 9.47
N ALA A 189 13.50 2.87 10.63
CA ALA A 189 14.70 3.70 10.73
C ALA A 189 15.56 3.41 11.96
N ASP A 190 14.96 3.09 13.11
CA ASP A 190 15.64 2.92 14.39
C ASP A 190 15.87 1.45 14.71
N PRO A 191 17.15 0.98 14.82
CA PRO A 191 17.45 -0.41 15.16
C PRO A 191 16.91 -0.84 16.52
N GLY A 192 16.90 0.05 17.52
CA GLY A 192 16.37 -0.26 18.85
C GLY A 192 14.87 -0.47 18.82
N PHE A 193 14.14 0.35 18.06
CA PHE A 193 12.70 0.18 17.87
C PHE A 193 12.39 -1.09 17.07
N ALA A 194 13.16 -1.39 16.04
CA ALA A 194 13.01 -2.62 15.26
C ALA A 194 13.22 -3.87 16.12
N ALA A 195 14.23 -3.87 17.01
CA ALA A 195 14.51 -4.95 17.94
C ALA A 195 13.35 -5.17 18.93
N MET A 196 12.71 -4.11 19.44
CA MET A 196 11.50 -4.23 20.27
C MET A 196 10.32 -4.86 19.51
N GLY A 197 10.24 -4.64 18.19
CA GLY A 197 9.28 -5.30 17.31
C GLY A 197 9.62 -6.75 16.93
N GLY A 198 10.77 -7.28 17.42
CA GLY A 198 11.25 -8.62 17.11
C GLY A 198 11.98 -8.75 15.77
N PHE A 199 12.42 -7.63 15.18
CA PHE A 199 13.18 -7.61 13.92
C PHE A 199 14.69 -7.42 14.19
N GLU A 200 15.50 -8.06 13.37
CA GLU A 200 16.97 -8.03 13.47
C GLU A 200 17.54 -6.64 13.16
N LYS A 201 16.88 -5.90 12.26
CA LYS A 201 17.21 -4.55 11.83
C LYS A 201 15.95 -3.83 11.32
N PRO A 202 15.97 -2.49 11.09
CA PRO A 202 14.84 -1.79 10.50
C PRO A 202 14.36 -2.44 9.21
N ILE A 203 13.05 -2.61 9.09
CA ILE A 203 12.39 -3.23 7.94
C ILE A 203 11.97 -2.18 6.91
N LEU A 204 11.78 -2.60 5.66
CA LEU A 204 11.20 -1.77 4.63
C LEU A 204 9.70 -1.57 4.88
N HIS A 205 9.17 -0.40 4.55
CA HIS A 205 7.72 -0.13 4.62
C HIS A 205 6.95 -1.09 3.71
N GLY A 206 5.82 -1.60 4.19
CA GLY A 206 4.93 -2.42 3.37
C GLY A 206 4.46 -1.69 2.11
N LEU A 207 4.10 -0.40 2.24
CA LEU A 207 3.69 0.43 1.11
C LEU A 207 4.84 0.77 0.14
N CYS A 208 6.09 0.71 0.56
CA CYS A 208 7.24 0.76 -0.34
C CYS A 208 7.28 -0.51 -1.22
N THR A 209 7.16 -1.69 -0.60
CA THR A 209 7.08 -2.98 -1.32
C THR A 209 5.89 -3.02 -2.28
N PHE A 210 4.74 -2.48 -1.87
CA PHE A 210 3.56 -2.25 -2.71
C PHE A 210 3.90 -1.38 -3.94
N GLY A 211 4.64 -0.29 -3.76
CA GLY A 211 5.09 0.58 -4.83
C GLY A 211 6.01 -0.14 -5.84
N PHE A 212 6.97 -0.94 -5.35
CA PHE A 212 7.82 -1.79 -6.20
C PHE A 212 6.99 -2.78 -7.03
N ALA A 213 6.02 -3.45 -6.41
CA ALA A 213 5.13 -4.38 -7.10
C ALA A 213 4.29 -3.68 -8.17
N GLY A 214 3.75 -2.49 -7.87
CA GLY A 214 3.01 -1.67 -8.84
C GLY A 214 3.87 -1.25 -10.03
N ARG A 215 5.14 -0.84 -9.79
CA ARG A 215 6.10 -0.55 -10.87
C ARG A 215 6.38 -1.75 -11.75
N ALA A 216 6.56 -2.94 -11.15
CA ALA A 216 6.78 -4.17 -11.92
C ALA A 216 5.65 -4.42 -12.92
N VAL A 217 4.39 -4.29 -12.48
CA VAL A 217 3.23 -4.45 -13.36
C VAL A 217 3.15 -3.32 -14.39
N LEU A 218 3.41 -2.08 -13.98
CA LEU A 218 3.40 -0.92 -14.88
C LEU A 218 4.42 -1.10 -16.02
N GLN A 219 5.61 -1.57 -15.69
CA GLN A 219 6.67 -1.84 -16.66
C GLN A 219 6.30 -3.00 -17.60
N GLU A 220 5.87 -4.13 -17.05
CA GLU A 220 5.69 -5.38 -17.78
C GLU A 220 4.40 -5.45 -18.59
N TYR A 221 3.32 -4.78 -18.16
CA TYR A 221 2.00 -4.89 -18.79
C TYR A 221 1.46 -3.58 -19.33
N CYS A 222 1.94 -2.44 -18.84
CA CYS A 222 1.45 -1.11 -19.25
C CYS A 222 2.44 -0.35 -20.14
N GLY A 223 3.67 -0.84 -20.35
CA GLY A 223 4.72 -0.10 -21.07
C GLY A 223 5.07 1.23 -20.39
N ASN A 224 5.06 1.24 -19.05
CA ASN A 224 5.23 2.41 -18.20
C ASN A 224 4.17 3.52 -18.37
N ASP A 225 3.02 3.25 -18.99
CA ASP A 225 1.92 4.20 -19.15
C ASP A 225 0.99 4.14 -17.92
N PRO A 226 0.96 5.19 -17.04
CA PRO A 226 0.15 5.21 -15.84
C PRO A 226 -1.37 5.15 -16.11
N GLU A 227 -1.83 5.60 -17.27
CA GLU A 227 -3.26 5.60 -17.62
C GLU A 227 -3.81 4.19 -17.81
N LYS A 228 -2.93 3.22 -18.12
CA LYS A 228 -3.30 1.80 -18.22
C LYS A 228 -3.41 1.09 -16.88
N PHE A 229 -3.06 1.74 -15.78
CA PHE A 229 -3.14 1.18 -14.44
C PHE A 229 -4.43 1.64 -13.75
N LYS A 230 -5.36 0.73 -13.49
CA LYS A 230 -6.67 1.05 -12.92
C LYS A 230 -6.74 0.88 -11.42
N ALA A 231 -6.37 -0.30 -10.93
CA ALA A 231 -6.48 -0.61 -9.51
C ALA A 231 -5.44 -1.67 -9.10
N VAL A 232 -5.14 -1.73 -7.81
CA VAL A 232 -4.25 -2.75 -7.23
C VAL A 232 -4.74 -3.14 -5.84
N LYS A 233 -4.70 -4.43 -5.54
CA LYS A 233 -4.89 -5.00 -4.20
C LYS A 233 -3.69 -5.85 -3.84
N VAL A 234 -3.22 -5.75 -2.60
CA VAL A 234 -2.19 -6.64 -2.04
C VAL A 234 -2.49 -7.00 -0.60
N ARG A 235 -1.98 -8.15 -0.18
CA ARG A 235 -1.87 -8.56 1.22
C ARG A 235 -0.41 -8.57 1.65
N PHE A 236 -0.10 -7.88 2.75
CA PHE A 236 1.21 -7.89 3.36
C PHE A 236 1.41 -9.18 4.18
N SER A 237 2.44 -9.96 3.87
CA SER A 237 2.67 -11.28 4.46
C SER A 237 3.94 -11.33 5.30
N ARG A 238 5.08 -11.01 4.74
CA ARG A 238 6.38 -10.95 5.43
C ARG A 238 7.06 -9.61 5.18
N HIS A 239 7.96 -9.24 6.07
CA HIS A 239 8.77 -8.04 5.93
C HIS A 239 9.86 -8.22 4.86
N VAL A 240 10.32 -7.09 4.34
CA VAL A 240 11.50 -6.97 3.48
C VAL A 240 12.54 -6.15 4.23
N TYR A 241 13.80 -6.53 4.14
CA TYR A 241 14.88 -5.69 4.62
C TYR A 241 15.41 -4.79 3.49
N PRO A 242 15.73 -3.51 3.79
CA PRO A 242 16.44 -2.66 2.83
C PRO A 242 17.72 -3.34 2.32
N GLY A 243 17.93 -3.30 1.00
CA GLY A 243 19.01 -4.00 0.31
C GLY A 243 18.62 -5.35 -0.29
N GLU A 244 17.46 -5.93 0.11
CA GLU A 244 16.96 -7.16 -0.54
C GLU A 244 16.34 -6.88 -1.91
N THR A 245 16.36 -7.88 -2.76
CA THR A 245 15.77 -7.87 -4.11
C THR A 245 14.33 -8.36 -4.04
N ILE A 246 13.40 -7.55 -4.50
CA ILE A 246 11.98 -7.92 -4.63
C ILE A 246 11.77 -8.59 -5.98
N VAL A 247 11.37 -9.86 -5.94
CA VAL A 247 11.00 -10.66 -7.11
C VAL A 247 9.49 -10.66 -7.22
N THR A 248 8.94 -10.04 -8.26
CA THR A 248 7.51 -10.00 -8.55
C THR A 248 7.18 -11.03 -9.61
N GLU A 249 6.46 -12.07 -9.23
CA GLU A 249 5.93 -13.11 -10.10
C GLU A 249 4.52 -12.71 -10.54
N MET A 250 4.20 -12.76 -11.85
CA MET A 250 2.98 -12.20 -12.43
C MET A 250 2.29 -13.18 -13.38
N TRP A 251 0.95 -13.26 -13.29
CA TRP A 251 0.08 -14.11 -14.13
C TRP A 251 -1.05 -13.26 -14.69
N GLN A 252 -1.18 -13.19 -16.02
CA GLN A 252 -2.30 -12.53 -16.68
C GLN A 252 -3.49 -13.49 -16.75
N GLU A 253 -4.41 -13.41 -15.80
CA GLU A 253 -5.58 -14.29 -15.72
C GLU A 253 -6.75 -13.81 -16.59
N LYS A 254 -6.80 -12.51 -16.90
CA LYS A 254 -7.73 -11.88 -17.84
C LYS A 254 -7.00 -10.80 -18.62
N PRO A 255 -7.53 -10.37 -19.78
CA PRO A 255 -6.91 -9.27 -20.53
C PRO A 255 -6.65 -8.02 -19.64
N ASP A 256 -7.56 -7.72 -18.72
CA ASP A 256 -7.58 -6.57 -17.84
C ASP A 256 -7.16 -6.87 -16.39
N MET A 257 -6.63 -8.08 -16.09
CA MET A 257 -6.27 -8.46 -14.72
C MET A 257 -5.00 -9.31 -14.64
N VAL A 258 -4.07 -8.86 -13.83
CA VAL A 258 -2.82 -9.56 -13.50
C VAL A 258 -2.84 -9.97 -12.02
N ILE A 259 -2.75 -11.26 -11.72
CA ILE A 259 -2.46 -11.78 -10.38
C ILE A 259 -0.95 -11.69 -10.16
N LEU A 260 -0.54 -11.34 -8.95
CA LEU A 260 0.89 -11.30 -8.60
C LEU A 260 1.16 -11.76 -7.18
N ARG A 261 2.40 -12.11 -6.93
CA ARG A 261 2.97 -12.25 -5.59
C ARG A 261 4.42 -11.80 -5.60
N CYS A 262 4.90 -11.31 -4.47
CA CYS A 262 6.28 -10.87 -4.35
C CYS A 262 7.01 -11.67 -3.28
N LYS A 263 8.28 -11.99 -3.53
CA LYS A 263 9.19 -12.60 -2.54
C LYS A 263 10.52 -11.88 -2.55
N THR A 264 11.29 -12.04 -1.47
CA THR A 264 12.70 -11.62 -1.45
C THR A 264 13.56 -12.70 -2.11
N ALA A 265 14.49 -12.32 -2.98
CA ALA A 265 15.40 -13.28 -3.63
C ALA A 265 16.31 -13.96 -2.61
N GLU A 266 16.81 -13.20 -1.64
CA GLU A 266 17.82 -13.63 -0.67
C GLU A 266 17.25 -14.65 0.35
N ARG A 267 16.00 -14.48 0.78
CA ARG A 267 15.37 -15.36 1.80
C ARG A 267 14.29 -16.28 1.22
N GLY A 268 13.82 -16.02 -0.01
CA GLY A 268 12.72 -16.77 -0.62
C GLY A 268 11.37 -16.57 0.07
N GLU A 269 11.25 -15.61 0.99
CA GLU A 269 10.02 -15.34 1.74
C GLU A 269 9.05 -14.47 0.96
N TYR A 270 7.77 -14.88 0.89
CA TYR A 270 6.74 -14.09 0.25
C TYR A 270 6.35 -12.89 1.11
N CYS A 271 6.62 -11.68 0.59
CA CYS A 271 6.31 -10.41 1.25
C CYS A 271 4.94 -9.85 0.85
N LEU A 272 4.49 -10.08 -0.40
CA LEU A 272 3.13 -9.77 -0.85
C LEU A 272 2.48 -11.03 -1.42
N THR A 273 1.21 -11.25 -1.04
CA THR A 273 0.39 -12.38 -1.49
C THR A 273 -1.04 -11.93 -1.77
N ASN A 274 -1.86 -12.82 -2.33
CA ASN A 274 -3.28 -12.54 -2.59
C ASN A 274 -3.46 -11.18 -3.28
N ALA A 275 -2.63 -10.94 -4.30
CA ALA A 275 -2.51 -9.64 -4.93
C ALA A 275 -2.95 -9.68 -6.39
N ALA A 276 -3.59 -8.61 -6.83
CA ALA A 276 -4.02 -8.41 -8.21
C ALA A 276 -3.90 -6.94 -8.63
N VAL A 277 -3.64 -6.72 -9.91
CA VAL A 277 -3.70 -5.41 -10.55
C VAL A 277 -4.73 -5.49 -11.69
N TRP A 278 -5.59 -4.49 -11.77
CA TRP A 278 -6.53 -4.29 -12.88
C TRP A 278 -5.98 -3.22 -13.81
N LEU A 279 -6.17 -3.45 -15.10
CA LEU A 279 -5.67 -2.60 -16.17
C LEU A 279 -6.83 -1.90 -16.87
N ASN A 280 -6.58 -0.70 -17.39
CA ASN A 280 -7.42 -0.04 -18.38
C ASN A 280 -6.97 -0.54 -19.77
N LEU A 281 -7.91 -1.06 -20.56
CA LEU A 281 -7.67 -1.57 -21.92
C LEU A 281 -8.11 -0.54 -22.96
#